data_aed89673758a800fb37514eeecf4e1ab
#
_entry.id   aed89673758a800fb37514eeecf4e1ab
#
_cell.length_a   1.000
_cell.length_b   1.000
_cell.length_c   1.000
_cell.angle_alpha   90.00
_cell.angle_beta   90.00
_cell.angle_gamma   90.00
#
_symmetry.space_group_name_H-M   'P 1'
#
loop_
_entity.id
_entity.type
_entity.pdbx_description
1 polymer ?
#
loop_
_entity_poly.entity_id
_entity_poly.type
_entity_poly.pdbx_seq_one_letter_code
_entity_poly.pdbx_strand_id
1 'polypeptide(L)'
;MRRLLVSISAAALVLLPAMPAAAATTVDADDDLVTGQTWVRHDGGTDAAIQHCNDASTDPASDDDPDDGDIDSNDGGSRRQNNEPFSVVDPTDPDVVVSGWNDYCLTDLGAGWQGFGFSNDAGETWTNSFVPGYPQDTSTEGMASPLFGRHTEAGDPIAAFDSNGNLFVGGISFNRAGAINGDVYVATYGAQDQPNGYPVDYLRTRVVGVGTPSRNFQGVFQDKPMLEVDRTGGEHDGNVYVCWSRFTGFGQNKLYFSRSTDMGETFSRPMPISRTKEIISVQGCDIAVEADGDVFVTFRTFAAGRNPTALAFARSTDGGASFSRARLIRAITPYAPNDGTRDCGDGVFECPTGYVFARIPLEPRVTADQTGELDGVYLAYNEIRPDSIETSETSYSSAGGGSVGQSLVYVVSTTDDGATWSAPTPVDPQPEGHQFFPDVDALSGALAVVWQDSRSDPCYSVQLPMGNTTDATSCGTDIVHTFVATSSDGVAFTPVADPASDAAHQPEYEMFGNRDIPFQGDYNWISLAERADGSVFGYFTWTDNRDVVEGTDPREDSQDGFDVKQCRTETDGTFGPDTCANAGGLDQNIYGNSILIT
;
A
#
# COMPACT_ATOMS: atom_id res chain seq x y z
N MET A 1 48.71 -49.12 -55.62
CA MET A 1 48.66 -48.92 -54.15
C MET A 1 48.07 -47.52 -53.89
N ARG A 2 46.76 -47.43 -53.61
CA ARG A 2 46.10 -46.20 -53.22
C ARG A 2 46.02 -46.16 -51.71
N ARG A 3 46.59 -45.14 -51.10
CA ARG A 3 46.48 -44.90 -49.65
C ARG A 3 45.19 -44.15 -49.37
N LEU A 4 44.35 -44.74 -48.54
CA LEU A 4 43.14 -44.10 -47.96
C LEU A 4 43.60 -43.21 -46.81
N LEU A 5 43.28 -41.93 -46.89
CA LEU A 5 43.38 -40.97 -45.76
C LEU A 5 42.01 -40.96 -45.02
N VAL A 6 42.04 -41.42 -43.78
CA VAL A 6 40.89 -41.30 -42.86
C VAL A 6 41.07 -39.97 -42.08
N SER A 7 40.19 -39.04 -42.33
CA SER A 7 40.08 -37.79 -41.54
C SER A 7 39.21 -38.06 -40.31
N ILE A 8 39.79 -37.92 -39.13
CA ILE A 8 39.06 -37.94 -37.85
C ILE A 8 38.63 -36.51 -37.57
N SER A 9 37.31 -36.27 -37.64
CA SER A 9 36.72 -35.00 -37.18
C SER A 9 36.55 -35.05 -35.65
N ALA A 10 37.28 -34.21 -34.93
CA ALA A 10 37.05 -33.99 -33.50
C ALA A 10 35.80 -33.12 -33.34
N ALA A 11 34.74 -33.71 -32.80
CA ALA A 11 33.58 -32.92 -32.35
C ALA A 11 33.97 -32.20 -31.04
N ALA A 12 34.04 -30.89 -31.08
CA ALA A 12 34.14 -30.07 -29.86
C ALA A 12 32.81 -30.12 -29.10
N LEU A 13 32.83 -30.73 -27.93
CA LEU A 13 31.72 -30.69 -26.99
C LEU A 13 31.70 -29.26 -26.38
N VAL A 14 30.78 -28.44 -26.81
CA VAL A 14 30.51 -27.15 -26.17
C VAL A 14 29.75 -27.47 -24.90
N LEU A 15 30.41 -27.40 -23.75
CA LEU A 15 29.76 -27.34 -22.44
C LEU A 15 29.05 -25.99 -22.35
N LEU A 16 27.74 -25.98 -22.51
CA LEU A 16 26.92 -24.87 -22.10
C LEU A 16 27.04 -24.74 -20.57
N PRO A 17 27.27 -23.56 -20.02
CA PRO A 17 27.17 -23.38 -18.57
C PRO A 17 25.78 -23.86 -18.12
N ALA A 18 25.74 -24.59 -17.03
CA ALA A 18 24.47 -24.92 -16.38
C ALA A 18 23.79 -23.62 -16.02
N MET A 19 22.55 -23.41 -16.48
CA MET A 19 21.73 -22.31 -15.97
C MET A 19 21.61 -22.55 -14.46
N PRO A 20 21.74 -21.49 -13.64
CA PRO A 20 21.42 -21.62 -12.23
C PRO A 20 20.01 -22.18 -12.12
N ALA A 21 19.77 -23.07 -11.17
CA ALA A 21 18.43 -23.51 -10.85
C ALA A 21 17.60 -22.25 -10.50
N ALA A 22 16.41 -22.14 -11.05
CA ALA A 22 15.49 -21.07 -10.63
C ALA A 22 15.30 -21.19 -9.12
N ALA A 23 15.39 -20.08 -8.41
CA ALA A 23 15.12 -20.03 -6.99
C ALA A 23 13.70 -20.57 -6.73
N ALA A 24 13.57 -21.46 -5.75
CA ALA A 24 12.25 -21.95 -5.38
C ALA A 24 11.59 -20.90 -4.48
N THR A 25 10.36 -20.54 -4.80
CA THR A 25 9.54 -19.64 -3.97
C THR A 25 8.39 -20.42 -3.38
N THR A 26 8.19 -20.32 -2.07
CA THR A 26 7.03 -20.87 -1.37
C THR A 26 6.28 -19.73 -0.69
N VAL A 27 4.95 -19.81 -0.70
CA VAL A 27 4.04 -18.94 0.06
C VAL A 27 3.48 -19.77 1.20
N ASP A 28 3.21 -19.16 2.36
CA ASP A 28 2.52 -19.83 3.45
C ASP A 28 1.11 -20.26 3.01
N ALA A 29 0.58 -21.29 3.63
CA ALA A 29 -0.70 -21.88 3.24
C ALA A 29 -1.91 -21.11 3.81
N ASP A 30 -1.70 -20.43 4.92
CA ASP A 30 -2.75 -19.73 5.66
C ASP A 30 -2.44 -18.23 5.70
N ASP A 31 -3.47 -17.40 5.62
CA ASP A 31 -3.34 -15.94 5.76
C ASP A 31 -3.41 -15.54 7.24
N ASP A 32 -2.63 -14.53 7.60
CA ASP A 32 -2.56 -14.01 8.96
C ASP A 32 -3.48 -12.80 9.12
N LEU A 33 -4.37 -12.81 10.11
CA LEU A 33 -5.11 -11.62 10.50
C LEU A 33 -4.19 -10.66 11.26
N VAL A 34 -3.79 -9.58 10.60
CA VAL A 34 -2.87 -8.57 11.15
C VAL A 34 -3.58 -7.62 12.13
N THR A 35 -4.82 -7.26 11.82
CA THR A 35 -5.66 -6.40 12.64
C THR A 35 -6.49 -7.21 13.64
N GLY A 36 -6.92 -6.56 14.70
CA GLY A 36 -7.98 -7.10 15.53
C GLY A 36 -7.61 -7.91 16.75
N GLN A 37 -6.38 -8.26 16.96
CA GLN A 37 -6.06 -9.16 18.06
C GLN A 37 -5.94 -8.46 19.42
N THR A 38 -4.78 -8.20 19.92
CA THR A 38 -4.56 -7.58 21.22
C THR A 38 -4.03 -6.17 21.09
N TRP A 39 -4.67 -5.20 21.72
CA TRP A 39 -4.21 -3.82 21.74
C TRP A 39 -3.44 -3.51 23.01
N VAL A 40 -2.25 -2.94 22.85
CA VAL A 40 -1.44 -2.45 23.98
C VAL A 40 -0.86 -1.08 23.63
N ARG A 41 -0.68 -0.24 24.64
CA ARG A 41 0.03 1.01 24.45
C ARG A 41 1.53 0.75 24.33
N HIS A 42 2.24 1.56 23.55
CA HIS A 42 3.67 1.40 23.27
C HIS A 42 4.57 1.25 24.54
N ASP A 43 4.15 1.79 25.68
CA ASP A 43 4.86 1.71 26.97
C ASP A 43 4.37 0.57 27.87
N GLY A 44 3.49 -0.31 27.35
CA GLY A 44 2.85 -1.38 28.11
C GLY A 44 1.76 -0.93 29.07
N GLY A 45 1.42 0.37 29.09
CA GLY A 45 0.29 0.92 29.82
C GLY A 45 -1.03 0.73 29.09
N THR A 46 -2.09 1.31 29.65
CA THR A 46 -3.41 1.37 29.03
C THR A 46 -4.01 2.76 29.19
N ASP A 47 -4.92 3.11 28.32
CA ASP A 47 -5.77 4.30 28.39
C ASP A 47 -7.13 4.02 27.77
N ALA A 48 -7.97 5.04 27.68
CA ALA A 48 -9.34 4.86 27.21
C ALA A 48 -9.41 4.43 25.73
N ALA A 49 -8.46 4.83 24.89
CA ALA A 49 -8.41 4.43 23.49
C ALA A 49 -8.03 2.94 23.35
N ILE A 50 -6.93 2.55 23.97
CA ILE A 50 -6.48 1.15 23.97
C ILE A 50 -7.55 0.23 24.57
N GLN A 51 -8.19 0.65 25.66
CA GLN A 51 -9.24 -0.15 26.27
C GLN A 51 -10.47 -0.23 25.37
N HIS A 52 -10.85 0.86 24.71
CA HIS A 52 -11.97 0.86 23.77
C HIS A 52 -11.77 -0.16 22.64
N CYS A 53 -10.58 -0.17 22.01
CA CYS A 53 -10.27 -1.12 20.95
C CYS A 53 -10.14 -2.57 21.45
N ASN A 54 -9.63 -2.79 22.68
CA ASN A 54 -9.63 -4.12 23.30
C ASN A 54 -11.05 -4.58 23.68
N ASP A 55 -11.87 -3.69 24.26
CA ASP A 55 -13.25 -4.05 24.65
C ASP A 55 -14.07 -4.37 23.40
N ALA A 56 -13.84 -3.63 22.31
CA ALA A 56 -14.46 -3.89 21.03
C ALA A 56 -14.07 -5.26 20.45
N SER A 57 -12.83 -5.67 20.64
CA SER A 57 -12.28 -6.90 20.07
C SER A 57 -12.40 -8.13 20.98
N THR A 58 -12.78 -7.99 22.24
CA THR A 58 -12.71 -9.09 23.23
C THR A 58 -13.97 -9.26 24.07
N ASP A 59 -15.06 -8.54 23.82
CA ASP A 59 -16.30 -8.74 24.57
C ASP A 59 -17.07 -9.97 24.09
N PRO A 60 -16.93 -11.13 24.76
CA PRO A 60 -17.62 -12.35 24.36
C PRO A 60 -19.14 -12.31 24.58
N ALA A 61 -19.67 -11.22 25.14
CA ALA A 61 -21.12 -11.05 25.33
C ALA A 61 -21.79 -10.52 24.08
N SER A 62 -21.02 -10.07 23.12
CA SER A 62 -21.46 -9.49 21.86
C SER A 62 -21.14 -10.37 20.66
N ASP A 63 -20.31 -11.39 20.84
CA ASP A 63 -20.07 -12.43 19.85
C ASP A 63 -21.18 -13.48 19.89
N ASP A 64 -22.10 -13.41 18.93
CA ASP A 64 -23.16 -14.43 18.78
C ASP A 64 -22.67 -15.65 17.98
N ASP A 65 -21.49 -15.64 17.39
CA ASP A 65 -20.87 -16.79 16.74
C ASP A 65 -19.51 -17.14 17.38
N PRO A 66 -19.53 -17.98 18.42
CA PRO A 66 -18.31 -18.39 19.11
C PRO A 66 -17.37 -19.29 18.27
N ASP A 67 -17.74 -19.59 17.04
CA ASP A 67 -17.02 -20.55 16.20
C ASP A 67 -16.32 -19.90 14.99
N ASP A 68 -16.49 -18.60 14.74
CA ASP A 68 -15.87 -17.94 13.58
C ASP A 68 -14.43 -17.48 13.81
N GLY A 69 -13.98 -17.50 15.05
CA GLY A 69 -12.63 -17.06 15.39
C GLY A 69 -12.38 -15.56 15.17
N ASP A 70 -13.39 -14.84 14.69
CA ASP A 70 -13.32 -13.40 14.49
C ASP A 70 -13.49 -12.70 15.84
N ILE A 71 -12.50 -11.89 16.17
CA ILE A 71 -12.58 -10.99 17.30
C ILE A 71 -13.33 -9.77 16.82
N ASP A 72 -14.64 -9.81 16.98
CA ASP A 72 -15.51 -8.82 16.43
C ASP A 72 -15.27 -7.43 17.01
N SER A 73 -14.88 -6.59 16.15
CA SER A 73 -14.55 -5.22 16.42
C SER A 73 -15.71 -4.26 16.46
N ASN A 74 -16.89 -4.74 16.18
CA ASN A 74 -18.06 -3.89 16.17
C ASN A 74 -18.86 -3.96 17.46
N ASP A 75 -18.31 -4.67 18.41
CA ASP A 75 -18.81 -4.75 19.75
C ASP A 75 -18.81 -3.42 20.44
N GLY A 76 -19.95 -3.00 20.88
CA GLY A 76 -20.08 -1.75 21.60
C GLY A 76 -20.01 -0.48 20.73
N GLY A 77 -20.03 -0.61 19.40
CA GLY A 77 -20.13 0.53 18.49
C GLY A 77 -18.80 1.01 17.93
N SER A 78 -17.70 0.35 18.24
CA SER A 78 -16.46 0.58 17.51
C SER A 78 -16.55 -0.03 16.11
N ARG A 79 -15.89 0.58 15.15
CA ARG A 79 -15.91 0.13 13.79
C ARG A 79 -14.53 -0.21 13.39
N ARG A 80 -14.41 -1.34 12.79
CA ARG A 80 -13.23 -1.63 12.07
C ARG A 80 -13.46 -1.43 10.62
N GLN A 81 -12.84 -0.42 10.19
CA GLN A 81 -12.52 -0.22 8.81
C GLN A 81 -11.03 0.02 8.83
N ASN A 82 -10.27 -0.94 8.32
CA ASN A 82 -8.81 -0.87 8.28
C ASN A 82 -8.38 -0.97 6.83
N ASN A 83 -7.53 -0.06 6.39
CA ASN A 83 -7.08 -0.02 5.00
C ASN A 83 -5.72 0.67 4.85
N GLU A 84 -5.17 0.59 3.64
CA GLU A 84 -3.88 1.18 3.29
C GLU A 84 -2.74 0.64 4.18
N PRO A 85 -2.47 -0.68 4.16
CA PRO A 85 -1.42 -1.24 4.99
C PRO A 85 -0.02 -0.94 4.47
N PHE A 86 0.94 -0.87 5.39
CA PHE A 86 2.32 -1.21 5.12
C PHE A 86 2.72 -2.46 5.91
N SER A 87 3.77 -3.14 5.46
CA SER A 87 4.48 -4.14 6.27
C SER A 87 5.97 -4.05 6.00
N VAL A 88 6.78 -4.12 7.05
CA VAL A 88 8.24 -4.10 6.97
C VAL A 88 8.83 -5.16 7.88
N VAL A 89 9.85 -5.84 7.39
CA VAL A 89 10.57 -6.90 8.11
C VAL A 89 11.85 -6.31 8.68
N ASP A 90 12.18 -6.62 9.94
CA ASP A 90 13.43 -6.18 10.56
C ASP A 90 14.62 -6.90 9.90
N PRO A 91 15.57 -6.18 9.27
CA PRO A 91 16.71 -6.80 8.61
C PRO A 91 17.69 -7.48 9.59
N THR A 92 17.57 -7.21 10.89
CA THR A 92 18.42 -7.82 11.94
C THR A 92 17.78 -9.05 12.56
N ASP A 93 16.45 -9.18 12.48
CA ASP A 93 15.68 -10.32 12.96
C ASP A 93 14.44 -10.52 12.09
N PRO A 94 14.51 -11.35 11.03
CA PRO A 94 13.40 -11.56 10.10
C PRO A 94 12.14 -12.24 10.68
N ASP A 95 12.16 -12.64 11.94
CA ASP A 95 10.96 -13.08 12.66
C ASP A 95 10.16 -11.88 13.21
N VAL A 96 10.76 -10.68 13.21
CA VAL A 96 10.09 -9.43 13.58
C VAL A 96 9.49 -8.77 12.34
N VAL A 97 8.17 -8.66 12.31
CA VAL A 97 7.42 -7.97 11.28
C VAL A 97 6.61 -6.85 11.91
N VAL A 98 6.62 -5.68 11.27
CA VAL A 98 5.81 -4.54 11.70
C VAL A 98 4.86 -4.16 10.57
N SER A 99 3.58 -3.96 10.90
CA SER A 99 2.57 -3.47 9.98
C SER A 99 1.89 -2.23 10.55
N GLY A 100 1.32 -1.40 9.68
CA GLY A 100 0.50 -0.28 10.08
C GLY A 100 -0.58 -0.02 9.04
N TRP A 101 -1.65 0.64 9.47
CA TRP A 101 -2.85 0.86 8.66
C TRP A 101 -3.60 2.12 9.09
N ASN A 102 -4.50 2.59 8.24
CA ASN A 102 -5.52 3.53 8.68
C ASN A 102 -6.50 2.80 9.57
N ASP A 103 -6.65 3.22 10.81
CA ASP A 103 -7.49 2.58 11.80
C ASP A 103 -8.65 3.47 12.21
N TYR A 104 -9.84 2.91 12.21
CA TYR A 104 -11.08 3.62 12.52
C TYR A 104 -11.72 3.18 13.84
N CYS A 105 -11.05 2.37 14.66
CA CYS A 105 -11.52 1.96 15.99
C CYS A 105 -11.90 3.15 16.88
N LEU A 106 -11.16 4.26 16.77
CA LEU A 106 -11.40 5.46 17.58
C LEU A 106 -12.48 6.40 17.01
N THR A 107 -13.20 6.02 15.96
CA THR A 107 -14.18 6.91 15.30
C THR A 107 -15.29 7.35 16.25
N ASP A 108 -15.75 6.48 17.13
CA ASP A 108 -16.76 6.79 18.14
C ASP A 108 -16.25 7.74 19.22
N LEU A 109 -14.94 7.84 19.38
CA LEU A 109 -14.26 8.82 20.23
C LEU A 109 -13.90 10.11 19.48
N GLY A 110 -14.32 10.25 18.22
CA GLY A 110 -14.12 11.41 17.37
C GLY A 110 -12.77 11.49 16.71
N ALA A 111 -12.09 10.36 16.50
CA ALA A 111 -10.77 10.28 15.89
C ALA A 111 -10.65 9.09 14.94
N GLY A 112 -9.90 9.26 13.83
CA GLY A 112 -9.30 8.16 13.07
C GLY A 112 -7.79 8.24 13.23
N TRP A 113 -7.11 7.14 13.43
CA TRP A 113 -5.67 7.20 13.69
C TRP A 113 -4.90 6.19 12.86
N GLN A 114 -3.60 6.21 12.99
CA GLN A 114 -2.74 5.22 12.39
C GLN A 114 -2.55 4.06 13.37
N GLY A 115 -3.09 2.90 13.00
CA GLY A 115 -2.83 1.63 13.65
C GLY A 115 -1.40 1.17 13.39
N PHE A 116 -0.88 0.39 14.30
CA PHE A 116 0.47 -0.12 14.27
C PHE A 116 0.49 -1.46 14.99
N GLY A 117 0.94 -2.50 14.32
CA GLY A 117 1.06 -3.84 14.88
C GLY A 117 2.45 -4.41 14.69
N PHE A 118 2.81 -5.36 15.54
CA PHE A 118 4.04 -6.10 15.40
C PHE A 118 3.83 -7.59 15.68
N SER A 119 4.60 -8.41 14.99
CA SER A 119 4.78 -9.84 15.19
C SER A 119 6.23 -10.11 15.57
N ASN A 120 6.46 -11.14 16.40
CA ASN A 120 7.78 -11.66 16.74
C ASN A 120 7.93 -13.14 16.30
N ASP A 121 7.06 -13.61 15.45
CA ASP A 121 6.98 -14.98 14.96
C ASP A 121 6.73 -15.05 13.45
N ALA A 122 7.36 -14.14 12.71
CA ALA A 122 7.32 -14.04 11.25
C ALA A 122 5.93 -13.76 10.65
N GLY A 123 5.01 -13.18 11.43
CA GLY A 123 3.67 -12.77 11.01
C GLY A 123 2.54 -13.64 11.57
N GLU A 124 2.84 -14.77 12.23
CA GLU A 124 1.79 -15.71 12.68
C GLU A 124 0.87 -15.13 13.78
N THR A 125 1.42 -14.29 14.68
CA THR A 125 0.63 -13.61 15.72
C THR A 125 0.96 -12.14 15.84
N TRP A 126 -0.05 -11.32 16.14
CA TRP A 126 0.05 -9.87 16.15
C TRP A 126 -0.36 -9.23 17.47
N THR A 127 0.35 -8.18 17.84
CA THR A 127 -0.01 -7.26 18.92
C THR A 127 -0.12 -5.86 18.37
N ASN A 128 -1.26 -5.19 18.59
CA ASN A 128 -1.60 -3.92 17.97
C ASN A 128 -1.48 -2.74 18.92
N SER A 129 -1.23 -1.58 18.38
CA SER A 129 -1.10 -0.30 19.06
C SER A 129 -1.46 0.86 18.12
N PHE A 130 -1.32 2.08 18.63
CA PHE A 130 -1.36 3.28 17.83
C PHE A 130 0.00 3.97 17.79
N VAL A 131 0.28 4.68 16.70
CA VAL A 131 1.41 5.61 16.67
C VAL A 131 1.20 6.67 17.77
N PRO A 132 2.19 6.88 18.69
CA PRO A 132 2.00 7.73 19.86
C PRO A 132 1.68 9.18 19.54
N GLY A 133 0.78 9.75 20.34
CA GLY A 133 0.24 11.11 20.16
C GLY A 133 -1.19 11.15 19.64
N TYR A 134 -1.89 10.01 19.68
CA TYR A 134 -3.33 9.95 19.37
C TYR A 134 -4.16 10.74 20.40
N PRO A 135 -5.41 11.13 20.08
CA PRO A 135 -6.17 12.08 20.90
C PRO A 135 -6.36 11.72 22.37
N GLN A 136 -6.45 10.44 22.71
CA GLN A 136 -6.64 9.95 24.08
C GLN A 136 -5.36 9.39 24.71
N ASP A 137 -4.21 9.57 24.08
CA ASP A 137 -2.94 9.07 24.59
C ASP A 137 -2.57 9.72 25.94
N THR A 138 -2.37 8.89 26.95
CA THR A 138 -2.01 9.31 28.30
C THR A 138 -0.57 8.96 28.67
N SER A 139 0.21 8.40 27.73
CA SER A 139 1.65 8.17 27.95
C SER A 139 2.41 9.49 28.05
N THR A 140 3.53 9.48 28.75
CA THR A 140 4.37 10.67 28.86
C THR A 140 4.93 11.07 27.50
N GLU A 141 5.39 10.09 26.75
CA GLU A 141 6.02 10.23 25.43
C GLU A 141 5.01 10.64 24.38
N GLY A 142 3.82 10.03 24.37
CA GLY A 142 2.76 10.37 23.45
C GLY A 142 2.19 11.77 23.67
N MET A 143 1.96 12.18 24.92
CA MET A 143 1.58 13.55 25.24
C MET A 143 2.66 14.58 24.88
N ALA A 144 3.94 14.17 24.81
CA ALA A 144 5.03 15.01 24.34
C ALA A 144 5.18 15.00 22.80
N SER A 145 4.50 14.12 22.11
CA SER A 145 4.49 14.06 20.63
C SER A 145 3.95 15.37 20.03
N PRO A 146 4.56 15.89 18.96
CA PRO A 146 4.04 17.08 18.28
C PRO A 146 2.67 16.84 17.61
N LEU A 147 2.19 15.60 17.53
CA LEU A 147 0.86 15.24 17.01
C LEU A 147 -0.22 15.42 18.07
N PHE A 148 0.12 15.22 19.35
CA PHE A 148 -0.84 15.27 20.44
C PHE A 148 -1.60 16.62 20.52
N GLY A 149 -2.92 16.55 20.45
CA GLY A 149 -3.77 17.74 20.49
C GLY A 149 -3.66 18.66 19.27
N ARG A 150 -2.94 18.26 18.23
CA ARG A 150 -2.78 19.04 16.99
C ARG A 150 -3.84 18.67 15.94
N HIS A 151 -4.04 17.40 15.73
CA HIS A 151 -5.03 16.86 14.81
C HIS A 151 -5.82 15.73 15.46
N THR A 152 -6.96 15.39 14.88
CA THR A 152 -7.80 14.27 15.33
C THR A 152 -7.69 13.05 14.44
N GLU A 153 -7.07 13.20 13.27
CA GLU A 153 -6.92 12.14 12.28
C GLU A 153 -5.44 11.91 11.96
N ALA A 154 -5.09 10.68 11.67
CA ALA A 154 -3.84 10.30 11.02
C ALA A 154 -4.10 9.17 10.03
N GLY A 155 -3.28 9.10 8.97
CA GLY A 155 -3.41 8.11 7.92
C GLY A 155 -2.22 8.11 6.96
N ASP A 156 -2.37 7.43 5.82
CA ASP A 156 -1.33 7.19 4.82
C ASP A 156 -0.07 6.60 5.47
N PRO A 157 -0.18 5.44 6.13
CA PRO A 157 0.90 4.84 6.89
C PRO A 157 2.03 4.36 5.98
N ILE A 158 3.25 4.60 6.43
CA ILE A 158 4.49 4.19 5.76
C ILE A 158 5.54 3.81 6.79
N ALA A 159 6.46 2.91 6.46
CA ALA A 159 7.58 2.60 7.33
C ALA A 159 8.81 2.07 6.58
N ALA A 160 9.96 2.10 7.25
CA ALA A 160 11.16 1.35 6.91
C ALA A 160 12.04 1.14 8.14
N PHE A 161 12.80 0.05 8.17
CA PHE A 161 13.87 -0.19 9.12
C PHE A 161 15.21 0.34 8.60
N ASP A 162 16.11 0.71 9.50
CA ASP A 162 17.54 0.84 9.17
C ASP A 162 18.28 -0.49 9.36
N SER A 163 19.56 -0.51 8.99
CA SER A 163 20.43 -1.70 9.12
C SER A 163 20.71 -2.13 10.57
N ASN A 164 20.27 -1.36 11.55
CA ASN A 164 20.46 -1.64 12.98
C ASN A 164 19.15 -2.02 13.69
N GLY A 165 18.05 -2.21 12.95
CA GLY A 165 16.74 -2.51 13.51
C GLY A 165 16.00 -1.30 14.10
N ASN A 166 16.47 -0.05 13.86
CA ASN A 166 15.64 1.10 14.20
C ASN A 166 14.54 1.28 13.16
N LEU A 167 13.32 1.52 13.65
CA LEU A 167 12.13 1.64 12.82
C LEU A 167 11.72 3.11 12.69
N PHE A 168 11.37 3.49 11.48
CA PHE A 168 10.79 4.79 11.15
C PHE A 168 9.39 4.58 10.60
N VAL A 169 8.39 5.09 11.31
CA VAL A 169 6.98 5.02 10.91
C VAL A 169 6.51 6.43 10.57
N GLY A 170 6.00 6.62 9.39
CA GLY A 170 5.51 7.91 8.93
C GLY A 170 4.05 7.88 8.54
N GLY A 171 3.53 9.05 8.21
CA GLY A 171 2.17 9.22 7.72
C GLY A 171 1.79 10.69 7.64
N ILE A 172 0.50 10.93 7.45
CA ILE A 172 -0.09 12.28 7.55
C ILE A 172 -0.94 12.40 8.81
N SER A 173 -1.01 13.61 9.37
CA SER A 173 -2.00 13.95 10.39
C SER A 173 -2.79 15.17 9.97
N PHE A 174 -4.11 15.18 10.21
CA PHE A 174 -5.00 16.19 9.67
C PHE A 174 -6.30 16.31 10.48
N ASN A 175 -7.17 17.23 10.06
CA ASN A 175 -8.53 17.34 10.58
C ASN A 175 -9.52 17.22 9.42
N ARG A 176 -10.52 16.35 9.55
CA ARG A 176 -11.62 16.24 8.57
C ARG A 176 -12.60 17.39 8.69
N ALA A 177 -12.85 17.86 9.92
CA ALA A 177 -13.77 18.95 10.18
C ALA A 177 -13.07 20.31 10.24
N GLY A 178 -13.70 21.35 9.72
CA GLY A 178 -13.21 22.73 9.82
C GLY A 178 -12.27 23.13 8.70
N ALA A 179 -11.12 23.68 9.04
CA ALA A 179 -10.12 24.11 8.08
C ALA A 179 -9.18 22.95 7.75
N ILE A 180 -9.26 22.44 6.54
CA ILE A 180 -8.46 21.28 6.07
C ILE A 180 -6.99 21.65 6.02
N ASN A 181 -6.17 20.86 6.65
CA ASN A 181 -4.71 20.88 6.63
C ASN A 181 -4.19 19.44 6.74
N GLY A 182 -2.97 19.22 6.37
CA GLY A 182 -2.32 17.90 6.52
C GLY A 182 -0.83 18.10 6.71
N ASP A 183 -0.29 17.51 7.76
CA ASP A 183 1.14 17.50 8.07
C ASP A 183 1.71 16.10 7.73
N VAL A 184 2.94 16.03 7.23
CA VAL A 184 3.71 14.77 7.16
C VAL A 184 4.55 14.66 8.42
N TYR A 185 4.54 13.49 9.04
CA TYR A 185 5.35 13.20 10.21
C TYR A 185 6.14 11.89 10.06
N VAL A 186 7.17 11.75 10.89
CA VAL A 186 7.93 10.51 11.09
C VAL A 186 8.11 10.30 12.59
N ALA A 187 7.66 9.13 13.06
CA ALA A 187 7.92 8.58 14.37
C ALA A 187 9.15 7.66 14.30
N THR A 188 10.08 7.80 15.23
CA THR A 188 11.30 7.00 15.31
C THR A 188 11.22 6.08 16.51
N TYR A 189 11.53 4.80 16.28
CA TYR A 189 11.63 3.77 17.30
C TYR A 189 13.04 3.19 17.29
N GLY A 190 13.61 2.95 18.47
CA GLY A 190 14.90 2.30 18.62
C GLY A 190 14.78 0.78 18.67
N ALA A 191 15.80 0.08 18.17
CA ALA A 191 15.92 -1.37 18.27
C ALA A 191 16.17 -1.77 19.73
N GLN A 192 15.15 -2.09 20.48
CA GLN A 192 15.27 -2.57 21.87
C GLN A 192 14.09 -3.46 22.23
N ASP A 193 14.40 -4.63 22.77
CA ASP A 193 13.40 -5.50 23.38
C ASP A 193 12.73 -4.79 24.55
N GLN A 194 11.44 -4.57 24.47
CA GLN A 194 10.67 -4.01 25.55
C GLN A 194 10.14 -5.12 26.48
N PRO A 195 10.01 -4.85 27.79
CA PRO A 195 9.47 -5.84 28.74
C PRO A 195 8.05 -6.34 28.45
N ASN A 196 7.30 -5.61 27.61
CA ASN A 196 5.95 -5.93 27.16
C ASN A 196 5.91 -6.72 25.84
N GLY A 197 7.07 -7.16 25.33
CA GLY A 197 7.17 -7.89 24.08
C GLY A 197 7.24 -7.01 22.82
N TYR A 198 7.22 -5.68 22.96
CA TYR A 198 7.46 -4.78 21.85
C TYR A 198 8.91 -4.96 21.35
N PRO A 199 9.14 -5.17 20.05
CA PRO A 199 10.49 -5.31 19.51
C PRO A 199 11.22 -3.98 19.36
N VAL A 200 10.51 -2.85 19.52
CA VAL A 200 11.03 -1.50 19.31
C VAL A 200 10.57 -0.55 20.41
N ASP A 201 11.39 0.46 20.73
CA ASP A 201 11.10 1.47 21.74
C ASP A 201 10.80 2.83 21.10
N TYR A 202 9.62 3.40 21.35
CA TYR A 202 9.28 4.72 20.84
C TYR A 202 10.20 5.80 21.39
N LEU A 203 10.89 6.49 20.50
CA LEU A 203 11.86 7.54 20.89
C LEU A 203 11.28 8.94 20.71
N ARG A 204 10.65 9.22 19.57
CA ARG A 204 10.18 10.56 19.22
C ARG A 204 9.34 10.59 17.95
N THR A 205 8.62 11.69 17.75
CA THR A 205 8.00 12.04 16.46
C THR A 205 8.49 13.41 16.00
N ARG A 206 8.67 13.58 14.68
CA ARG A 206 8.98 14.84 14.01
C ARG A 206 7.97 15.17 12.93
N VAL A 207 7.51 16.41 12.89
CA VAL A 207 6.72 16.92 11.75
C VAL A 207 7.71 17.37 10.67
N VAL A 208 7.69 16.67 9.53
CA VAL A 208 8.61 16.88 8.40
C VAL A 208 8.03 17.89 7.42
N GLY A 209 6.75 17.78 7.12
CA GLY A 209 6.04 18.70 6.24
C GLY A 209 4.84 19.32 6.93
N VAL A 210 4.81 20.65 7.05
CA VAL A 210 3.73 21.36 7.76
C VAL A 210 2.68 21.84 6.75
N GLY A 211 1.41 21.50 6.99
CA GLY A 211 0.27 22.04 6.29
C GLY A 211 -0.17 23.41 6.83
N THR A 212 -1.02 24.06 6.08
CA THR A 212 -1.61 25.35 6.47
C THR A 212 -3.11 25.26 6.32
N PRO A 213 -3.88 25.44 7.41
CA PRO A 213 -5.33 25.33 7.36
C PRO A 213 -5.96 26.39 6.44
N SER A 214 -6.97 25.97 5.68
CA SER A 214 -7.76 26.87 4.85
C SER A 214 -9.19 26.35 4.66
N ARG A 215 -10.17 27.23 4.81
CA ARG A 215 -11.59 26.89 4.65
C ARG A 215 -12.02 26.60 3.20
N ASN A 216 -11.18 26.91 2.20
CA ASN A 216 -11.55 26.83 0.79
C ASN A 216 -10.48 26.09 -0.03
N PHE A 217 -9.81 25.10 0.53
CA PHE A 217 -8.70 24.38 -0.11
C PHE A 217 -7.57 25.30 -0.66
N GLN A 218 -7.48 26.53 -0.16
CA GLN A 218 -6.44 27.49 -0.55
C GLN A 218 -5.18 27.38 0.31
N GLY A 219 -5.22 26.52 1.32
CA GLY A 219 -4.09 26.26 2.20
C GLY A 219 -3.05 25.33 1.57
N VAL A 220 -2.29 24.71 2.44
CA VAL A 220 -1.30 23.68 2.10
C VAL A 220 -1.75 22.39 2.75
N PHE A 221 -1.99 21.37 1.95
CA PHE A 221 -2.22 19.99 2.38
C PHE A 221 -1.06 19.13 1.93
N GLN A 222 -0.52 18.33 2.82
CA GLN A 222 0.49 17.31 2.54
C GLN A 222 -0.22 15.96 2.48
N ASP A 223 0.17 15.12 1.52
CA ASP A 223 -0.57 13.90 1.19
C ASP A 223 0.37 12.86 0.59
N LYS A 224 0.02 11.58 0.74
CA LYS A 224 0.73 10.47 0.12
C LYS A 224 2.25 10.52 0.34
N PRO A 225 2.70 10.45 1.59
CA PRO A 225 4.12 10.33 1.88
C PRO A 225 4.63 8.93 1.52
N MET A 226 5.93 8.83 1.24
CA MET A 226 6.70 7.59 1.20
C MET A 226 8.02 7.79 1.92
N LEU A 227 8.55 6.71 2.49
CA LEU A 227 9.75 6.70 3.31
C LEU A 227 10.64 5.53 2.91
N GLU A 228 11.94 5.77 2.83
CA GLU A 228 12.96 4.75 2.66
C GLU A 228 14.20 5.10 3.49
N VAL A 229 14.95 4.09 3.87
CA VAL A 229 16.20 4.23 4.64
C VAL A 229 17.36 3.66 3.83
N ASP A 230 18.46 4.38 3.80
CA ASP A 230 19.71 3.91 3.22
C ASP A 230 20.31 2.82 4.12
N ARG A 231 20.38 1.60 3.61
CA ARG A 231 20.93 0.41 4.27
C ARG A 231 22.13 -0.14 3.52
N THR A 232 22.76 0.67 2.68
CA THR A 232 23.86 0.24 1.81
C THR A 232 25.17 -0.01 2.54
N GLY A 233 25.29 0.43 3.79
CA GLY A 233 26.58 0.42 4.52
C GLY A 233 27.59 1.44 3.96
N GLY A 234 27.17 2.32 3.04
CA GLY A 234 27.98 3.34 2.38
C GLY A 234 28.08 4.65 3.15
N GLU A 235 28.42 5.74 2.43
CA GLU A 235 28.60 7.09 3.03
C GLU A 235 27.30 7.63 3.65
N HIS A 236 26.15 7.19 3.14
CA HIS A 236 24.84 7.70 3.50
C HIS A 236 23.99 6.70 4.31
N ASP A 237 24.60 5.59 4.74
CA ASP A 237 23.95 4.57 5.55
C ASP A 237 23.27 5.16 6.79
N GLY A 238 22.02 4.75 7.03
CA GLY A 238 21.17 5.29 8.10
C GLY A 238 20.50 6.63 7.78
N ASN A 239 20.69 7.20 6.59
CA ASN A 239 19.89 8.34 6.16
C ASN A 239 18.43 7.92 5.96
N VAL A 240 17.50 8.73 6.46
CA VAL A 240 16.05 8.54 6.28
C VAL A 240 15.55 9.53 5.25
N TYR A 241 14.93 9.03 4.21
CA TYR A 241 14.40 9.79 3.10
C TYR A 241 12.87 9.79 3.13
N VAL A 242 12.27 10.96 2.92
CA VAL A 242 10.81 11.11 2.88
C VAL A 242 10.42 11.97 1.70
N CYS A 243 9.52 11.47 0.85
CA CYS A 243 8.87 12.24 -0.21
C CYS A 243 7.37 12.31 0.02
N TRP A 244 6.70 13.31 -0.55
CA TRP A 244 5.25 13.45 -0.46
C TRP A 244 4.69 14.40 -1.51
N SER A 245 3.39 14.30 -1.74
CA SER A 245 2.62 15.25 -2.56
C SER A 245 2.22 16.45 -1.73
N ARG A 246 2.50 17.65 -2.20
CA ARG A 246 2.06 18.90 -1.58
C ARG A 246 1.06 19.62 -2.47
N PHE A 247 -0.15 19.73 -1.98
CA PHE A 247 -1.23 20.47 -2.61
C PHE A 247 -1.24 21.93 -2.13
N THR A 248 -1.36 22.88 -3.06
CA THR A 248 -1.46 24.32 -2.78
C THR A 248 -2.53 24.95 -3.65
N GLY A 249 -3.56 25.54 -3.05
CA GLY A 249 -4.66 26.15 -3.80
C GLY A 249 -5.41 25.14 -4.69
N PHE A 250 -6.15 25.63 -5.67
CA PHE A 250 -6.96 24.80 -6.55
C PHE A 250 -6.10 23.90 -7.46
N GLY A 251 -5.76 22.69 -6.99
CA GLY A 251 -5.23 21.61 -7.82
C GLY A 251 -3.78 21.78 -8.30
N GLN A 252 -2.97 22.63 -7.69
CA GLN A 252 -1.54 22.64 -7.94
C GLN A 252 -0.85 21.72 -6.93
N ASN A 253 -0.29 20.62 -7.42
CA ASN A 253 0.49 19.71 -6.61
C ASN A 253 1.94 19.61 -7.11
N LYS A 254 2.83 19.34 -6.17
CA LYS A 254 4.26 19.13 -6.42
C LYS A 254 4.76 18.10 -5.42
N LEU A 255 5.77 17.35 -5.83
CA LEU A 255 6.49 16.50 -4.90
C LEU A 255 7.51 17.31 -4.11
N TYR A 256 7.52 17.04 -2.84
CA TYR A 256 8.50 17.52 -1.90
C TYR A 256 9.30 16.35 -1.34
N PHE A 257 10.51 16.66 -0.91
CA PHE A 257 11.43 15.71 -0.33
C PHE A 257 12.12 16.34 0.88
N SER A 258 12.41 15.52 1.87
CA SER A 258 13.22 15.85 3.03
C SER A 258 14.04 14.64 3.45
N ARG A 259 15.17 14.86 4.11
CA ARG A 259 16.00 13.78 4.66
C ARG A 259 16.42 14.05 6.08
N SER A 260 16.65 13.00 6.82
CA SER A 260 17.40 12.99 8.07
C SER A 260 18.75 12.31 7.85
N THR A 261 19.78 12.79 8.51
CA THR A 261 21.13 12.19 8.54
C THR A 261 21.58 11.91 9.99
N ASP A 262 20.61 11.88 10.91
CA ASP A 262 20.83 11.76 12.34
C ASP A 262 19.74 10.90 13.02
N MET A 263 19.34 9.80 12.36
CA MET A 263 18.35 8.84 12.86
C MET A 263 17.00 9.52 13.23
N GLY A 264 16.49 10.37 12.34
CA GLY A 264 15.20 11.04 12.55
C GLY A 264 15.21 12.10 13.66
N GLU A 265 16.38 12.48 14.21
CA GLU A 265 16.49 13.58 15.17
C GLU A 265 16.06 14.90 14.55
N THR A 266 16.55 15.16 13.35
CA THR A 266 16.20 16.35 12.58
C THR A 266 15.99 16.01 11.11
N PHE A 267 15.14 16.78 10.45
CA PHE A 267 14.89 16.67 9.02
C PHE A 267 15.29 17.95 8.30
N SER A 268 15.82 17.82 7.10
CA SER A 268 16.17 18.94 6.24
C SER A 268 14.93 19.76 5.87
N ARG A 269 15.13 21.02 5.49
CA ARG A 269 14.02 21.81 4.97
C ARG A 269 13.44 21.16 3.71
N PRO A 270 12.12 20.96 3.62
CA PRO A 270 11.46 20.40 2.45
C PRO A 270 11.84 21.10 1.16
N MET A 271 12.26 20.35 0.13
CA MET A 271 12.60 20.87 -1.18
C MET A 271 11.68 20.28 -2.27
N PRO A 272 11.26 21.07 -3.26
CA PRO A 272 10.47 20.57 -4.38
C PRO A 272 11.39 19.84 -5.38
N ILE A 273 11.05 18.61 -5.77
CA ILE A 273 11.84 17.78 -6.67
C ILE A 273 11.20 17.57 -8.05
N SER A 274 9.88 17.71 -8.20
CA SER A 274 9.17 17.46 -9.46
C SER A 274 9.08 18.66 -10.41
N ARG A 275 9.69 19.79 -10.08
CA ARG A 275 9.43 21.06 -10.78
C ARG A 275 10.12 21.15 -12.14
N THR A 276 9.35 20.96 -13.21
CA THR A 276 9.76 21.30 -14.58
C THR A 276 8.66 22.09 -15.29
N LYS A 277 8.93 22.59 -16.50
CA LYS A 277 7.91 23.25 -17.33
C LYS A 277 6.94 22.23 -17.94
N GLU A 278 7.37 20.99 -18.05
CA GLU A 278 6.63 19.91 -18.67
C GLU A 278 5.84 19.09 -17.65
N ILE A 279 6.30 19.03 -16.41
CA ILE A 279 5.68 18.27 -15.32
C ILE A 279 5.02 19.27 -14.37
N ILE A 280 3.70 19.40 -14.47
CA ILE A 280 2.94 20.44 -13.77
C ILE A 280 1.93 19.89 -12.74
N SER A 281 1.57 18.61 -12.85
CA SER A 281 0.70 17.92 -11.91
C SER A 281 1.24 16.51 -11.66
N VAL A 282 1.43 16.15 -10.41
CA VAL A 282 2.13 14.93 -9.97
C VAL A 282 1.53 14.39 -8.68
N GLN A 283 1.63 13.09 -8.45
CA GLN A 283 1.26 12.44 -7.19
C GLN A 283 1.90 11.06 -7.10
N GLY A 284 1.84 10.42 -5.92
CA GLY A 284 2.30 9.07 -5.70
C GLY A 284 3.81 8.98 -5.93
N CYS A 285 4.61 9.56 -5.02
CA CYS A 285 6.05 9.33 -5.04
C CYS A 285 6.41 8.06 -4.30
N ASP A 286 7.51 7.43 -4.74
CA ASP A 286 8.14 6.34 -4.02
C ASP A 286 9.66 6.45 -4.17
N ILE A 287 10.42 5.80 -3.28
CA ILE A 287 11.86 6.02 -3.11
C ILE A 287 12.59 4.68 -3.21
N ALA A 288 13.64 4.62 -4.04
CA ALA A 288 14.61 3.53 -4.03
C ALA A 288 16.01 4.06 -3.77
N VAL A 289 16.83 3.25 -3.11
CA VAL A 289 18.26 3.53 -2.88
C VAL A 289 19.07 2.42 -3.53
N GLU A 290 19.89 2.77 -4.52
CA GLU A 290 20.81 1.81 -5.15
C GLU A 290 22.00 1.49 -4.22
N ALA A 291 22.65 0.37 -4.47
CA ALA A 291 23.78 -0.11 -3.66
C ALA A 291 24.96 0.87 -3.58
N ASP A 292 25.09 1.80 -4.53
CA ASP A 292 26.10 2.86 -4.52
C ASP A 292 25.67 4.13 -3.74
N GLY A 293 24.46 4.13 -3.17
CA GLY A 293 23.89 5.22 -2.38
C GLY A 293 23.13 6.26 -3.19
N ASP A 294 22.91 6.03 -4.47
CA ASP A 294 22.08 6.91 -5.30
C ASP A 294 20.60 6.74 -4.95
N VAL A 295 19.92 7.88 -4.85
CA VAL A 295 18.50 7.91 -4.46
C VAL A 295 17.63 8.24 -5.65
N PHE A 296 16.71 7.35 -5.99
CA PHE A 296 15.67 7.56 -6.99
C PHE A 296 14.36 7.88 -6.32
N VAL A 297 13.68 8.92 -6.80
CA VAL A 297 12.28 9.19 -6.44
C VAL A 297 11.47 9.10 -7.72
N THR A 298 10.58 8.11 -7.77
CA THR A 298 9.66 7.91 -8.89
C THR A 298 8.29 8.48 -8.57
N PHE A 299 7.48 8.74 -9.57
CA PHE A 299 6.15 9.31 -9.39
C PHE A 299 5.33 9.29 -10.67
N ARG A 300 4.01 9.44 -10.50
CA ARG A 300 3.07 9.66 -11.59
C ARG A 300 2.95 11.13 -11.96
N THR A 301 2.84 11.41 -13.26
CA THR A 301 2.36 12.70 -13.80
C THR A 301 0.94 12.55 -14.32
N PHE A 302 0.12 13.59 -14.19
CA PHE A 302 -1.22 13.63 -14.76
C PHE A 302 -1.21 14.33 -16.11
N ALA A 303 -2.11 13.92 -17.01
CA ALA A 303 -2.29 14.58 -18.29
C ALA A 303 -2.64 16.07 -18.09
N ALA A 304 -1.84 16.94 -18.70
CA ALA A 304 -2.06 18.38 -18.61
C ALA A 304 -1.60 19.07 -19.90
N GLY A 305 -2.54 19.65 -20.62
CA GLY A 305 -2.27 20.28 -21.91
C GLY A 305 -1.83 19.26 -22.97
N ARG A 306 -0.53 19.28 -23.32
CA ARG A 306 0.06 18.32 -24.27
C ARG A 306 0.80 17.17 -23.59
N ASN A 307 0.92 17.20 -22.27
CA ASN A 307 1.65 16.19 -21.52
C ASN A 307 0.73 15.01 -21.21
N PRO A 308 1.14 13.77 -21.49
CA PRO A 308 0.36 12.59 -21.17
C PRO A 308 0.42 12.29 -19.67
N THR A 309 -0.45 11.42 -19.21
CA THR A 309 -0.20 10.67 -17.98
C THR A 309 1.04 9.80 -18.20
N ALA A 310 1.99 9.87 -17.29
CA ALA A 310 3.28 9.19 -17.44
C ALA A 310 3.89 8.84 -16.09
N LEU A 311 4.83 7.91 -16.12
CA LEU A 311 5.80 7.68 -15.06
C LEU A 311 6.97 8.64 -15.22
N ALA A 312 7.51 9.11 -14.11
CA ALA A 312 8.62 10.06 -14.06
C ALA A 312 9.52 9.77 -12.86
N PHE A 313 10.73 10.31 -12.87
CA PHE A 313 11.67 10.19 -11.76
C PHE A 313 12.57 11.42 -11.61
N ALA A 314 13.18 11.55 -10.45
CA ALA A 314 14.33 12.42 -10.16
C ALA A 314 15.37 11.61 -9.39
N ARG A 315 16.67 11.86 -9.61
CA ARG A 315 17.79 11.14 -8.98
C ARG A 315 18.67 12.10 -8.18
N SER A 316 19.15 11.63 -7.06
CA SER A 316 20.19 12.25 -6.25
C SER A 316 21.41 11.35 -6.18
N THR A 317 22.60 11.93 -6.26
CA THR A 317 23.91 11.26 -6.12
C THR A 317 24.69 11.79 -4.91
N ASP A 318 23.98 12.45 -4.00
CA ASP A 318 24.57 13.10 -2.82
C ASP A 318 23.71 12.83 -1.55
N GLY A 319 23.17 11.61 -1.46
CA GLY A 319 22.35 11.16 -0.35
C GLY A 319 21.13 12.06 -0.12
N GLY A 320 20.43 12.48 -1.18
CA GLY A 320 19.24 13.31 -1.10
C GLY A 320 19.50 14.80 -0.78
N ALA A 321 20.77 15.30 -0.83
CA ALA A 321 21.03 16.71 -0.61
C ALA A 321 20.57 17.59 -1.78
N SER A 322 20.63 17.06 -3.00
CA SER A 322 20.10 17.69 -4.20
C SER A 322 19.60 16.65 -5.20
N PHE A 323 18.72 17.06 -6.09
CA PHE A 323 18.15 16.19 -7.12
C PHE A 323 18.38 16.73 -8.52
N SER A 324 18.56 15.80 -9.45
CA SER A 324 18.54 16.09 -10.88
C SER A 324 17.16 16.67 -11.27
N ARG A 325 17.09 17.30 -12.46
CA ARG A 325 15.79 17.67 -13.01
C ARG A 325 14.97 16.41 -13.28
N ALA A 326 13.71 16.41 -12.84
CA ALA A 326 12.78 15.32 -13.10
C ALA A 326 12.62 15.05 -14.60
N ARG A 327 12.58 13.78 -14.98
CA ARG A 327 12.44 13.28 -16.35
C ARG A 327 11.29 12.29 -16.45
N LEU A 328 10.64 12.25 -17.61
CA LEU A 328 9.64 11.22 -17.90
C LEU A 328 10.35 9.89 -18.22
N ILE A 329 9.80 8.81 -17.68
CA ILE A 329 10.18 7.43 -18.01
C ILE A 329 9.42 7.02 -19.28
N ARG A 330 8.08 6.97 -19.19
CA ARG A 330 7.19 6.62 -20.29
C ARG A 330 5.77 7.13 -20.09
N ALA A 331 5.05 7.33 -21.17
CA ALA A 331 3.60 7.54 -21.13
C ALA A 331 2.88 6.22 -20.87
N ILE A 332 1.76 6.29 -20.14
CA ILE A 332 0.94 5.14 -19.75
C ILE A 332 -0.54 5.43 -20.01
N THR A 333 -1.33 4.37 -20.16
CA THR A 333 -2.79 4.42 -20.14
C THR A 333 -3.27 3.88 -18.78
N PRO A 334 -3.59 4.76 -17.82
CA PRO A 334 -4.00 4.32 -16.50
C PRO A 334 -5.34 3.56 -16.58
N TYR A 335 -5.51 2.55 -15.72
CA TYR A 335 -6.81 2.01 -15.44
C TYR A 335 -7.58 3.04 -14.60
N ALA A 336 -8.67 3.55 -15.13
CA ALA A 336 -9.47 4.61 -14.52
C ALA A 336 -10.96 4.27 -14.62
N PRO A 337 -11.45 3.33 -13.80
CA PRO A 337 -12.82 2.85 -13.86
C PRO A 337 -13.81 3.98 -13.57
N ASN A 338 -14.84 4.05 -14.40
CA ASN A 338 -15.93 5.02 -14.29
C ASN A 338 -17.19 4.47 -14.96
N ASP A 339 -18.33 4.54 -14.30
CA ASP A 339 -19.64 4.27 -14.90
C ASP A 339 -20.48 5.54 -14.90
N GLY A 340 -20.95 5.96 -16.07
CA GLY A 340 -21.74 7.17 -16.24
C GLY A 340 -23.17 7.10 -15.66
N THR A 341 -23.59 5.96 -15.13
CA THR A 341 -24.94 5.75 -14.59
C THR A 341 -24.98 5.56 -13.08
N ARG A 342 -23.85 5.19 -12.45
CA ARG A 342 -23.80 4.99 -11.01
C ARG A 342 -23.77 6.32 -10.27
N ASP A 343 -24.56 6.42 -9.23
CA ASP A 343 -24.58 7.52 -8.27
C ASP A 343 -23.96 7.02 -6.98
N CYS A 344 -22.91 7.64 -6.52
CA CYS A 344 -22.21 7.24 -5.32
C CYS A 344 -22.40 8.22 -4.15
N GLY A 345 -23.57 8.77 -4.06
CA GLY A 345 -23.97 9.61 -2.93
C GLY A 345 -23.30 10.99 -2.91
N ASP A 346 -23.63 11.74 -1.90
CA ASP A 346 -23.21 13.11 -1.70
C ASP A 346 -22.08 13.21 -0.69
N GLY A 347 -21.11 14.05 -0.92
CA GLY A 347 -20.09 14.35 0.07
C GLY A 347 -18.99 15.25 -0.42
N VAL A 348 -18.04 15.55 0.45
CA VAL A 348 -16.83 16.32 0.10
C VAL A 348 -16.00 15.60 -0.98
N PHE A 349 -16.19 14.31 -1.06
CA PHE A 349 -15.64 13.43 -2.08
C PHE A 349 -16.75 12.96 -3.04
N GLU A 350 -17.65 13.89 -3.42
CA GLU A 350 -18.59 13.59 -4.50
C GLU A 350 -17.87 12.78 -5.56
N CYS A 351 -18.29 11.55 -5.75
CA CYS A 351 -17.82 10.82 -6.89
C CYS A 351 -18.13 11.63 -8.13
N PRO A 352 -17.21 11.79 -9.05
CA PRO A 352 -17.62 12.18 -10.38
C PRO A 352 -18.71 11.20 -10.79
N THR A 353 -19.79 11.70 -11.34
CA THR A 353 -20.89 10.87 -11.87
C THR A 353 -20.30 9.60 -12.48
N GLY A 354 -20.66 8.44 -11.93
CA GLY A 354 -20.14 7.19 -12.40
C GLY A 354 -18.90 6.64 -11.72
N TYR A 355 -18.63 6.97 -10.49
CA TYR A 355 -17.67 6.22 -9.69
C TYR A 355 -18.24 4.83 -9.45
N VAL A 356 -17.48 3.80 -9.77
CA VAL A 356 -17.99 2.44 -9.81
C VAL A 356 -17.20 1.50 -8.95
N PHE A 357 -16.08 1.95 -8.44
CA PHE A 357 -15.11 1.03 -7.90
C PHE A 357 -14.29 1.70 -6.80
N ALA A 358 -13.79 0.90 -5.88
CA ALA A 358 -12.74 1.33 -4.99
C ALA A 358 -11.68 2.07 -5.81
N ARG A 359 -11.32 3.24 -5.36
CA ARG A 359 -10.32 4.09 -6.01
C ARG A 359 -9.06 3.29 -6.29
N ILE A 360 -8.65 3.22 -7.54
CA ILE A 360 -7.35 2.66 -7.92
C ILE A 360 -6.45 3.82 -8.35
N PRO A 361 -5.74 4.47 -7.44
CA PRO A 361 -4.72 5.38 -7.83
C PRO A 361 -3.61 4.59 -8.50
N LEU A 362 -3.12 5.09 -9.63
CA LEU A 362 -1.89 4.56 -10.17
C LEU A 362 -0.75 5.22 -9.38
N GLU A 363 -0.23 4.52 -8.42
CA GLU A 363 0.97 4.89 -7.67
C GLU A 363 2.11 3.95 -8.08
N PRO A 364 3.13 4.45 -8.79
CA PRO A 364 4.26 3.60 -9.13
C PRO A 364 5.04 3.27 -7.86
N ARG A 365 5.40 2.00 -7.72
CA ARG A 365 6.23 1.49 -6.63
C ARG A 365 7.61 1.20 -7.15
N VAL A 366 8.64 1.59 -6.40
CA VAL A 366 10.02 1.48 -6.85
C VAL A 366 10.91 0.88 -5.78
N THR A 367 11.81 0.02 -6.20
CA THR A 367 12.83 -0.59 -5.34
C THR A 367 14.17 -0.68 -6.05
N ALA A 368 15.23 -0.91 -5.27
CA ALA A 368 16.53 -1.36 -5.74
C ALA A 368 17.13 -2.27 -4.67
N ASP A 369 17.87 -3.27 -5.08
CA ASP A 369 18.60 -4.13 -4.16
C ASP A 369 19.79 -3.38 -3.56
N GLN A 370 19.64 -2.95 -2.33
CA GLN A 370 20.69 -2.19 -1.62
C GLN A 370 21.93 -3.04 -1.30
N THR A 371 21.87 -4.36 -1.41
CA THR A 371 23.06 -5.23 -1.30
C THR A 371 23.90 -5.24 -2.58
N GLY A 372 23.30 -4.89 -3.71
CA GLY A 372 23.94 -4.83 -5.03
C GLY A 372 24.09 -6.20 -5.71
N GLU A 373 23.41 -7.23 -5.22
CA GLU A 373 23.40 -8.54 -5.88
C GLU A 373 22.48 -8.56 -7.10
N LEU A 374 21.45 -7.72 -7.12
CA LEU A 374 20.61 -7.43 -8.27
C LEU A 374 20.80 -5.98 -8.70
N ASP A 375 21.47 -5.75 -9.83
CA ASP A 375 21.81 -4.42 -10.35
C ASP A 375 20.57 -3.72 -10.93
N GLY A 376 20.35 -2.46 -10.55
CA GLY A 376 19.36 -1.57 -11.12
C GLY A 376 18.20 -1.16 -10.22
N VAL A 377 17.38 -0.27 -10.78
CA VAL A 377 16.15 0.24 -10.16
C VAL A 377 14.95 -0.34 -10.88
N TYR A 378 14.00 -0.89 -10.13
CA TYR A 378 12.82 -1.59 -10.62
C TYR A 378 11.56 -0.84 -10.19
N LEU A 379 10.68 -0.55 -11.14
CA LEU A 379 9.44 0.20 -10.93
C LEU A 379 8.26 -0.63 -11.38
N ALA A 380 7.41 -1.03 -10.42
CA ALA A 380 6.16 -1.72 -10.65
C ALA A 380 4.99 -0.72 -10.75
N TYR A 381 4.05 -0.99 -11.65
CA TYR A 381 2.85 -0.18 -11.84
C TYR A 381 1.82 -0.97 -12.64
N ASN A 382 0.57 -0.55 -12.59
CA ASN A 382 -0.46 -1.12 -13.45
C ASN A 382 -0.90 -0.14 -14.55
N GLU A 383 -1.19 -0.67 -15.73
CA GLU A 383 -1.78 0.08 -16.84
C GLU A 383 -2.69 -0.80 -17.69
N ILE A 384 -3.53 -0.16 -18.48
CA ILE A 384 -4.34 -0.87 -19.48
C ILE A 384 -3.42 -1.53 -20.51
N ARG A 385 -3.62 -2.82 -20.73
CA ARG A 385 -2.97 -3.58 -21.79
C ARG A 385 -3.39 -3.03 -23.17
N PRO A 386 -2.47 -2.55 -24.01
CA PRO A 386 -2.82 -1.82 -25.22
C PRO A 386 -3.67 -2.61 -26.24
N ASP A 387 -3.45 -3.91 -26.34
CA ASP A 387 -4.16 -4.80 -27.27
C ASP A 387 -5.53 -5.27 -26.75
N SER A 388 -5.88 -4.94 -25.50
CA SER A 388 -7.20 -5.20 -24.91
C SER A 388 -8.16 -4.02 -25.03
N ILE A 389 -7.69 -2.86 -25.50
CA ILE A 389 -8.52 -1.66 -25.57
C ILE A 389 -9.60 -1.86 -26.65
N GLU A 390 -10.86 -1.72 -26.23
CA GLU A 390 -12.01 -1.78 -27.10
C GLU A 390 -13.05 -0.70 -26.75
N THR A 391 -14.04 -0.52 -27.64
CA THR A 391 -15.13 0.41 -27.35
C THR A 391 -16.04 -0.18 -26.29
N SER A 392 -16.41 0.62 -25.30
CA SER A 392 -17.40 0.21 -24.30
C SER A 392 -18.77 0.00 -24.96
N GLU A 393 -19.39 -1.12 -24.64
CA GLU A 393 -20.77 -1.44 -25.03
C GLU A 393 -21.79 -1.09 -23.93
N THR A 394 -21.28 -0.60 -22.79
CA THR A 394 -22.05 -0.20 -21.60
C THR A 394 -21.83 1.28 -21.28
N SER A 395 -22.32 1.74 -20.13
CA SER A 395 -21.99 3.07 -19.56
C SER A 395 -20.62 3.10 -18.89
N TYR A 396 -20.00 1.95 -18.66
CA TYR A 396 -18.67 1.81 -18.02
C TYR A 396 -17.52 2.22 -18.95
N SER A 397 -16.49 2.80 -18.39
CA SER A 397 -15.26 3.17 -19.07
C SER A 397 -14.08 3.00 -18.13
N SER A 398 -13.02 2.32 -18.56
CA SER A 398 -11.80 2.17 -17.75
C SER A 398 -10.55 2.71 -18.43
N ALA A 399 -10.57 2.83 -19.78
CA ALA A 399 -9.45 3.34 -20.57
C ALA A 399 -9.64 4.80 -21.04
N GLY A 400 -10.73 5.45 -20.58
CA GLY A 400 -11.10 6.82 -20.97
C GLY A 400 -11.78 6.89 -22.35
N GLY A 401 -12.51 8.00 -22.58
CA GLY A 401 -13.11 8.29 -23.87
C GLY A 401 -14.18 7.31 -24.35
N GLY A 402 -14.85 6.58 -23.44
CA GLY A 402 -15.83 5.54 -23.78
C GLY A 402 -15.18 4.23 -24.25
N SER A 403 -13.94 3.98 -23.81
CA SER A 403 -13.23 2.73 -24.04
C SER A 403 -13.00 1.99 -22.72
N VAL A 404 -12.87 0.68 -22.85
CA VAL A 404 -12.53 -0.25 -21.77
C VAL A 404 -11.25 -1.00 -22.11
N GLY A 405 -10.64 -1.66 -21.13
CA GLY A 405 -9.46 -2.48 -21.34
C GLY A 405 -9.04 -3.18 -20.04
N GLN A 406 -8.28 -4.26 -20.19
CA GLN A 406 -7.76 -5.05 -19.09
C GLN A 406 -6.58 -4.32 -18.43
N SER A 407 -6.60 -4.18 -17.11
CA SER A 407 -5.44 -3.72 -16.34
C SER A 407 -4.49 -4.88 -16.06
N LEU A 408 -3.19 -4.68 -16.32
CA LEU A 408 -2.13 -5.61 -15.94
C LEU A 408 -1.03 -4.87 -15.17
N VAL A 409 -0.31 -5.62 -14.34
CA VAL A 409 0.89 -5.16 -13.63
C VAL A 409 2.12 -5.36 -14.52
N TYR A 410 2.94 -4.32 -14.58
CA TYR A 410 4.18 -4.28 -15.34
C TYR A 410 5.34 -3.82 -14.46
N VAL A 411 6.53 -4.24 -14.82
CA VAL A 411 7.79 -3.69 -14.30
C VAL A 411 8.57 -3.06 -15.45
N VAL A 412 9.17 -1.90 -15.18
CA VAL A 412 10.24 -1.30 -15.98
C VAL A 412 11.46 -1.10 -15.11
N SER A 413 12.66 -1.19 -15.69
CA SER A 413 13.92 -1.08 -14.93
C SER A 413 14.94 -0.21 -15.65
N THR A 414 15.92 0.25 -14.89
CA THR A 414 17.12 0.90 -15.40
C THR A 414 18.36 0.35 -14.69
N THR A 415 19.44 0.15 -15.44
CA THR A 415 20.78 -0.24 -14.94
C THR A 415 21.84 0.76 -15.40
N ASP A 416 21.45 1.94 -15.83
CA ASP A 416 22.32 3.00 -16.35
C ASP A 416 21.95 4.38 -15.77
N ASP A 417 21.69 4.41 -14.48
CA ASP A 417 21.38 5.62 -13.72
C ASP A 417 20.16 6.39 -14.25
N GLY A 418 19.19 5.67 -14.81
CA GLY A 418 18.00 6.24 -15.42
C GLY A 418 18.29 6.95 -16.75
N ALA A 419 19.42 6.68 -17.40
CA ALA A 419 19.68 7.20 -18.75
C ALA A 419 18.72 6.57 -19.75
N THR A 420 18.47 5.27 -19.62
CA THR A 420 17.44 4.52 -20.35
C THR A 420 16.62 3.65 -19.40
N TRP A 421 15.39 3.35 -19.80
CA TRP A 421 14.47 2.44 -19.10
C TRP A 421 14.06 1.31 -20.04
N SER A 422 13.90 0.13 -19.49
CA SER A 422 13.47 -1.06 -20.23
C SER A 422 12.09 -0.87 -20.88
N ALA A 423 11.75 -1.72 -21.83
CA ALA A 423 10.37 -1.90 -22.23
C ALA A 423 9.57 -2.49 -21.05
N PRO A 424 8.25 -2.21 -20.95
CA PRO A 424 7.42 -2.81 -19.90
C PRO A 424 7.41 -4.34 -20.02
N THR A 425 7.71 -5.00 -18.93
CA THR A 425 7.59 -6.46 -18.81
C THR A 425 6.34 -6.75 -17.97
N PRO A 426 5.33 -7.45 -18.49
CA PRO A 426 4.21 -7.88 -17.68
C PRO A 426 4.69 -8.91 -16.65
N VAL A 427 4.26 -8.74 -15.39
CA VAL A 427 4.69 -9.63 -14.29
C VAL A 427 4.05 -11.00 -14.43
N ASP A 428 2.75 -11.03 -14.64
CA ASP A 428 1.98 -12.26 -14.83
C ASP A 428 0.84 -12.03 -15.84
N PRO A 429 1.10 -12.12 -17.15
CA PRO A 429 0.11 -11.83 -18.15
C PRO A 429 -0.99 -12.91 -18.20
N GLN A 430 -2.18 -12.54 -17.76
CA GLN A 430 -3.38 -13.39 -17.81
C GLN A 430 -4.33 -12.97 -18.92
N PRO A 431 -5.10 -13.91 -19.50
CA PRO A 431 -6.11 -13.57 -20.52
C PRO A 431 -7.30 -12.80 -19.95
N GLU A 432 -7.64 -13.03 -18.69
CA GLU A 432 -8.78 -12.49 -17.96
C GLU A 432 -8.31 -11.93 -16.61
N GLY A 433 -9.15 -11.12 -15.97
CA GLY A 433 -8.86 -10.46 -14.69
C GLY A 433 -8.20 -9.09 -14.87
N HIS A 434 -8.44 -8.23 -13.88
CA HIS A 434 -7.74 -6.96 -13.73
C HIS A 434 -6.72 -7.08 -12.60
N GLN A 435 -5.52 -6.56 -12.82
CA GLN A 435 -4.44 -6.50 -11.85
C GLN A 435 -4.26 -5.07 -11.37
N PHE A 436 -4.06 -4.87 -10.08
CA PHE A 436 -3.98 -3.55 -9.47
C PHE A 436 -3.25 -3.58 -8.11
N PHE A 437 -2.96 -2.42 -7.55
CA PHE A 437 -2.21 -2.23 -6.32
C PHE A 437 -0.90 -3.02 -6.26
N PRO A 438 -0.04 -2.90 -7.29
CA PRO A 438 1.25 -3.55 -7.21
C PRO A 438 2.13 -2.89 -6.15
N ASP A 439 2.92 -3.72 -5.46
CA ASP A 439 4.09 -3.30 -4.72
C ASP A 439 5.28 -4.19 -5.04
N VAL A 440 6.51 -3.71 -4.78
CA VAL A 440 7.74 -4.38 -5.19
C VAL A 440 8.85 -4.13 -4.20
N ASP A 441 9.56 -5.18 -3.82
CA ASP A 441 10.80 -5.06 -3.04
C ASP A 441 11.91 -5.96 -3.60
N ALA A 442 13.17 -5.56 -3.37
CA ALA A 442 14.37 -6.25 -3.85
C ALA A 442 15.42 -6.33 -2.77
N LEU A 443 15.94 -7.53 -2.55
CA LEU A 443 17.01 -7.78 -1.59
C LEU A 443 17.80 -9.04 -1.96
N SER A 444 19.13 -9.00 -1.78
CA SER A 444 20.03 -10.17 -1.92
C SER A 444 19.80 -10.95 -3.21
N GLY A 445 19.68 -10.25 -4.33
CA GLY A 445 19.48 -10.84 -5.66
C GLY A 445 18.05 -11.30 -5.95
N ALA A 446 17.13 -11.18 -5.03
CA ALA A 446 15.71 -11.49 -5.22
C ALA A 446 14.89 -10.20 -5.45
N LEU A 447 13.91 -10.28 -6.34
CA LEU A 447 12.89 -9.26 -6.58
C LEU A 447 11.53 -9.92 -6.42
N ALA A 448 10.66 -9.36 -5.61
CA ALA A 448 9.28 -9.83 -5.42
C ALA A 448 8.28 -8.73 -5.74
N VAL A 449 7.18 -9.09 -6.40
CA VAL A 449 6.07 -8.20 -6.74
C VAL A 449 4.79 -8.81 -6.20
N VAL A 450 4.00 -8.04 -5.47
CA VAL A 450 2.66 -8.42 -4.99
C VAL A 450 1.60 -7.56 -5.68
N TRP A 451 0.42 -8.11 -5.91
CA TRP A 451 -0.73 -7.35 -6.46
C TRP A 451 -2.06 -8.04 -6.15
N GLN A 452 -3.16 -7.30 -6.26
CA GLN A 452 -4.50 -7.87 -6.29
C GLN A 452 -4.95 -8.17 -7.72
N ASP A 453 -5.76 -9.22 -7.89
CA ASP A 453 -6.14 -9.73 -9.21
C ASP A 453 -7.55 -10.36 -9.18
N SER A 454 -8.37 -10.00 -10.13
CA SER A 454 -9.72 -10.53 -10.30
C SER A 454 -9.82 -11.70 -11.31
N ARG A 455 -8.71 -12.39 -11.63
CA ARG A 455 -8.70 -13.53 -12.59
C ARG A 455 -9.56 -14.71 -12.14
N SER A 456 -9.80 -14.83 -10.84
CA SER A 456 -10.64 -15.89 -10.27
C SER A 456 -12.12 -15.54 -10.26
N ASP A 457 -12.48 -14.32 -10.63
CA ASP A 457 -13.86 -13.88 -10.72
C ASP A 457 -14.54 -14.54 -11.94
N PRO A 458 -15.54 -15.42 -11.73
CA PRO A 458 -16.26 -16.07 -12.83
C PRO A 458 -17.10 -15.09 -13.64
N CYS A 459 -17.26 -13.87 -13.16
CA CYS A 459 -18.04 -12.79 -13.77
C CYS A 459 -17.18 -11.79 -14.51
N TYR A 460 -15.88 -11.98 -14.52
CA TYR A 460 -14.98 -11.07 -15.21
C TYR A 460 -15.43 -10.75 -16.62
N SER A 461 -15.47 -9.48 -16.93
CA SER A 461 -15.63 -8.96 -18.28
C SER A 461 -14.91 -7.62 -18.40
N VAL A 462 -14.18 -7.41 -19.48
CA VAL A 462 -13.56 -6.12 -19.76
C VAL A 462 -14.59 -4.99 -19.93
N GLN A 463 -15.86 -5.34 -20.20
CA GLN A 463 -17.00 -4.43 -20.35
C GLN A 463 -17.68 -4.06 -19.04
N LEU A 464 -17.27 -4.67 -17.93
CA LEU A 464 -17.78 -4.42 -16.60
C LEU A 464 -16.66 -3.89 -15.71
N PRO A 465 -16.98 -3.14 -14.66
CA PRO A 465 -16.01 -2.77 -13.65
C PRO A 465 -15.40 -4.02 -13.02
N MET A 466 -14.26 -3.82 -12.39
CA MET A 466 -13.60 -4.86 -11.62
C MET A 466 -14.51 -5.26 -10.47
N GLY A 467 -14.77 -6.55 -10.41
CA GLY A 467 -15.62 -7.09 -9.38
C GLY A 467 -17.09 -6.74 -9.54
N ASN A 468 -17.52 -5.83 -10.36
CA ASN A 468 -18.92 -5.50 -10.44
C ASN A 468 -19.63 -6.17 -11.57
N THR A 469 -20.56 -6.93 -11.17
CA THR A 469 -21.59 -7.47 -12.02
C THR A 469 -22.93 -6.90 -11.60
N THR A 470 -23.14 -5.62 -11.75
CA THR A 470 -24.43 -4.97 -11.50
C THR A 470 -25.61 -5.70 -12.17
N ASP A 471 -25.32 -6.69 -12.95
CA ASP A 471 -26.31 -7.69 -13.35
C ASP A 471 -26.36 -8.82 -12.32
N ALA A 472 -26.89 -8.51 -11.14
CA ALA A 472 -27.20 -9.49 -10.09
C ALA A 472 -28.05 -10.69 -10.58
N THR A 473 -28.44 -10.70 -11.84
CA THR A 473 -29.19 -11.78 -12.45
C THR A 473 -28.32 -12.82 -13.14
N SER A 474 -27.07 -12.51 -13.46
CA SER A 474 -26.21 -13.40 -14.24
C SER A 474 -24.99 -13.94 -13.50
N CYS A 475 -24.48 -13.21 -12.50
CA CYS A 475 -23.29 -13.60 -11.79
C CYS A 475 -23.25 -12.88 -10.43
N GLY A 476 -23.21 -13.60 -9.37
CA GLY A 476 -23.36 -13.06 -8.00
C GLY A 476 -22.06 -13.05 -7.19
N THR A 477 -20.91 -12.97 -7.86
CA THR A 477 -19.62 -12.99 -7.16
C THR A 477 -18.68 -12.00 -7.81
N ASP A 478 -18.20 -11.07 -7.01
CA ASP A 478 -17.19 -10.11 -7.36
C ASP A 478 -15.99 -10.35 -6.48
N ILE A 479 -14.99 -11.06 -6.98
CA ILE A 479 -13.89 -11.54 -6.14
C ILE A 479 -12.53 -11.14 -6.66
N VAL A 480 -11.67 -10.80 -5.70
CA VAL A 480 -10.23 -10.61 -5.92
C VAL A 480 -9.42 -11.47 -4.97
N HIS A 481 -8.24 -11.82 -5.40
CA HIS A 481 -7.21 -12.48 -4.60
C HIS A 481 -5.91 -11.70 -4.67
N THR A 482 -5.03 -11.92 -3.71
CA THR A 482 -3.66 -11.42 -3.74
C THR A 482 -2.74 -12.45 -4.41
N PHE A 483 -1.83 -11.97 -5.26
CA PHE A 483 -0.85 -12.78 -6.00
C PHE A 483 0.56 -12.23 -5.80
N VAL A 484 1.53 -13.12 -5.95
CA VAL A 484 2.96 -12.81 -5.85
C VAL A 484 3.71 -13.42 -7.02
N ALA A 485 4.72 -12.72 -7.51
CA ALA A 485 5.71 -13.25 -8.45
C ALA A 485 7.11 -12.83 -8.01
N THR A 486 8.09 -13.69 -8.32
CA THR A 486 9.50 -13.42 -8.01
C THR A 486 10.36 -13.42 -9.27
N SER A 487 11.50 -12.74 -9.20
CA SER A 487 12.51 -12.69 -10.26
C SER A 487 13.90 -12.65 -9.63
N SER A 488 14.88 -13.28 -10.26
CA SER A 488 16.30 -13.21 -9.89
C SER A 488 17.14 -12.40 -10.88
N ASP A 489 16.52 -11.85 -11.91
CA ASP A 489 17.20 -11.06 -12.95
C ASP A 489 16.48 -9.74 -13.28
N GLY A 490 15.36 -9.47 -12.61
CA GLY A 490 14.53 -8.29 -12.84
C GLY A 490 13.85 -8.23 -14.22
N VAL A 491 13.92 -9.31 -15.00
CA VAL A 491 13.41 -9.39 -16.38
C VAL A 491 12.37 -10.49 -16.55
N ALA A 492 12.67 -11.68 -16.02
CA ALA A 492 11.79 -12.84 -16.08
C ALA A 492 11.13 -13.07 -14.73
N PHE A 493 9.80 -12.95 -14.68
CA PHE A 493 9.02 -13.16 -13.46
C PHE A 493 8.47 -14.58 -13.42
N THR A 494 8.50 -15.18 -12.25
CA THR A 494 7.91 -16.49 -11.97
C THR A 494 6.75 -16.27 -11.01
N PRO A 495 5.49 -16.30 -11.48
CA PRO A 495 4.33 -16.23 -10.60
C PRO A 495 4.31 -17.47 -9.70
N VAL A 496 3.91 -17.29 -8.45
CA VAL A 496 3.54 -18.39 -7.58
C VAL A 496 2.23 -18.98 -8.11
N ALA A 497 2.12 -20.30 -8.15
CA ALA A 497 1.15 -21.01 -9.01
C ALA A 497 -0.33 -20.76 -8.66
N ASP A 498 -0.64 -20.50 -7.39
CA ASP A 498 -1.99 -20.28 -6.86
C ASP A 498 -2.09 -18.86 -6.29
N PRO A 499 -3.29 -18.36 -5.96
CA PRO A 499 -3.40 -17.14 -5.17
C PRO A 499 -2.53 -17.23 -3.92
N ALA A 500 -1.86 -16.13 -3.60
CA ALA A 500 -1.07 -16.02 -2.38
C ALA A 500 -1.97 -15.77 -1.15
N SER A 501 -3.21 -15.31 -1.36
CA SER A 501 -4.26 -15.29 -0.35
C SER A 501 -5.05 -16.60 -0.34
N ASP A 502 -5.35 -17.12 0.82
CA ASP A 502 -6.12 -18.36 1.01
C ASP A 502 -7.62 -18.17 0.74
N ALA A 503 -8.12 -16.95 0.86
CA ALA A 503 -9.49 -16.59 0.58
C ALA A 503 -9.60 -15.42 -0.43
N ALA A 504 -10.74 -15.36 -1.11
CA ALA A 504 -11.13 -14.23 -1.93
C ALA A 504 -11.93 -13.22 -1.12
N HIS A 505 -11.90 -11.96 -1.53
CA HIS A 505 -12.76 -10.94 -0.95
C HIS A 505 -13.44 -10.09 -2.02
N GLN A 506 -14.55 -9.44 -1.62
CA GLN A 506 -15.31 -8.51 -2.46
C GLN A 506 -14.72 -7.09 -2.30
N PRO A 507 -14.18 -6.48 -3.37
CA PRO A 507 -13.53 -5.17 -3.27
C PRO A 507 -14.50 -4.00 -3.27
N GLU A 508 -15.75 -4.18 -3.68
CA GLU A 508 -16.69 -3.10 -3.94
C GLU A 508 -17.65 -2.79 -2.80
N TYR A 509 -17.47 -3.35 -1.62
CA TYR A 509 -18.30 -2.97 -0.48
C TYR A 509 -18.21 -1.48 -0.19
N GLU A 510 -19.36 -0.85 0.04
CA GLU A 510 -19.49 0.57 0.29
C GLU A 510 -19.17 0.91 1.74
N MET A 511 -17.89 1.07 2.03
CA MET A 511 -17.33 1.21 3.37
C MET A 511 -17.17 2.64 3.83
N PHE A 512 -16.98 3.58 2.90
CA PHE A 512 -16.56 4.95 3.18
C PHE A 512 -17.68 5.97 2.89
N GLY A 513 -17.55 7.22 3.37
CA GLY A 513 -18.50 8.31 3.08
C GLY A 513 -19.91 8.04 3.58
N ASN A 514 -20.07 7.51 4.80
CA ASN A 514 -21.34 7.02 5.35
C ASN A 514 -21.85 5.74 4.64
N ARG A 515 -20.92 4.94 4.16
CA ARG A 515 -21.18 3.67 3.46
C ARG A 515 -21.83 3.85 2.08
N ASP A 516 -21.46 4.92 1.38
CA ASP A 516 -21.94 5.19 0.04
C ASP A 516 -20.87 4.97 -1.03
N ILE A 517 -19.61 4.69 -0.62
CA ILE A 517 -18.47 4.65 -1.53
C ILE A 517 -17.62 3.42 -1.24
N PRO A 518 -17.31 2.59 -2.25
CA PRO A 518 -16.32 1.52 -2.13
C PRO A 518 -14.94 2.10 -1.83
N PHE A 519 -14.27 1.59 -0.82
CA PHE A 519 -12.92 2.00 -0.49
C PHE A 519 -12.17 0.91 0.27
N GLN A 520 -11.08 0.43 -0.31
CA GLN A 520 -10.16 -0.53 0.32
C GLN A 520 -8.73 0.00 0.43
N GLY A 521 -8.58 1.32 0.43
CA GLY A 521 -7.27 1.96 0.42
C GLY A 521 -6.73 2.15 -0.99
N ASP A 522 -5.46 2.52 -1.06
CA ASP A 522 -4.79 2.93 -2.27
C ASP A 522 -3.62 2.02 -2.66
N TYR A 523 -3.20 1.06 -1.79
CA TYR A 523 -2.00 0.24 -2.00
C TYR A 523 -1.98 -1.03 -1.14
N ASN A 524 -1.18 -2.00 -1.57
CA ASN A 524 -0.65 -3.12 -0.80
C ASN A 524 0.83 -2.85 -0.48
N TRP A 525 1.47 -3.75 0.27
CA TRP A 525 2.88 -3.64 0.62
C TRP A 525 3.58 -4.99 0.69
N ILE A 526 4.87 -5.02 0.30
CA ILE A 526 5.76 -6.16 0.49
C ILE A 526 7.11 -5.67 1.01
N SER A 527 7.75 -6.43 1.88
CA SER A 527 9.11 -6.17 2.37
C SER A 527 9.89 -7.47 2.48
N LEU A 528 11.16 -7.41 2.13
CA LEU A 528 12.08 -8.54 2.13
C LEU A 528 13.17 -8.38 3.20
N ALA A 529 13.58 -9.51 3.80
CA ALA A 529 14.74 -9.58 4.69
C ALA A 529 15.52 -10.88 4.45
N GLU A 530 16.85 -10.84 4.57
CA GLU A 530 17.69 -12.01 4.41
C GLU A 530 17.79 -12.78 5.74
N ARG A 531 17.56 -14.08 5.70
CA ARG A 531 17.75 -14.97 6.84
C ARG A 531 19.21 -15.43 6.94
N ALA A 532 19.61 -15.87 8.12
CA ALA A 532 20.97 -16.33 8.41
C ALA A 532 21.44 -17.51 7.55
N ASP A 533 20.54 -18.24 6.92
CA ASP A 533 20.86 -19.34 6.01
C ASP A 533 21.02 -18.91 4.54
N GLY A 534 20.85 -17.61 4.26
CA GLY A 534 20.92 -17.01 2.93
C GLY A 534 19.62 -17.10 2.12
N SER A 535 18.54 -17.59 2.70
CA SER A 535 17.21 -17.47 2.10
C SER A 535 16.66 -16.06 2.31
N VAL A 536 15.79 -15.59 1.40
CA VAL A 536 15.12 -14.30 1.51
C VAL A 536 13.69 -14.55 1.98
N PHE A 537 13.37 -14.05 3.14
CA PHE A 537 12.02 -14.01 3.71
C PHE A 537 11.33 -12.73 3.27
N GLY A 538 10.07 -12.82 2.88
CA GLY A 538 9.22 -11.66 2.59
C GLY A 538 7.91 -11.75 3.32
N TYR A 539 7.39 -10.58 3.74
CA TYR A 539 6.05 -10.44 4.28
C TYR A 539 5.29 -9.39 3.48
N PHE A 540 4.04 -9.67 3.13
CA PHE A 540 3.19 -8.76 2.38
C PHE A 540 1.81 -8.65 3.00
N THR A 541 1.19 -7.47 2.85
CA THR A 541 -0.11 -7.15 3.44
C THR A 541 -1.03 -6.50 2.43
N TRP A 542 -2.33 -6.72 2.61
CA TRP A 542 -3.39 -6.12 1.81
C TRP A 542 -4.62 -5.80 2.65
N THR A 543 -5.46 -4.93 2.12
CA THR A 543 -6.79 -4.69 2.67
C THR A 543 -7.73 -5.77 2.19
N ASP A 544 -8.48 -6.37 3.09
CA ASP A 544 -9.35 -7.49 2.82
C ASP A 544 -10.75 -7.25 3.38
N ASN A 545 -11.76 -7.61 2.63
CA ASN A 545 -13.17 -7.46 2.97
C ASN A 545 -13.86 -8.81 3.22
N ARG A 546 -13.09 -9.91 3.46
CA ARG A 546 -13.67 -11.26 3.66
C ARG A 546 -14.60 -11.34 4.87
N ASP A 547 -14.35 -10.52 5.89
CA ASP A 547 -15.11 -10.48 7.13
C ASP A 547 -16.27 -9.46 7.09
N VAL A 548 -16.42 -8.71 5.98
CA VAL A 548 -17.51 -7.75 5.81
C VAL A 548 -18.84 -8.47 5.65
N VAL A 549 -19.83 -8.05 6.42
CA VAL A 549 -21.19 -8.64 6.36
C VAL A 549 -22.05 -7.87 5.36
N GLU A 550 -22.44 -8.58 4.30
CA GLU A 550 -23.38 -8.07 3.31
C GLU A 550 -24.71 -7.65 3.92
N GLY A 551 -25.28 -6.57 3.44
CA GLY A 551 -26.51 -6.01 3.95
C GLY A 551 -27.41 -5.41 2.89
N THR A 552 -28.21 -4.45 3.31
CA THR A 552 -29.02 -3.61 2.42
C THR A 552 -28.96 -2.18 2.91
N ASP A 553 -28.74 -1.23 2.03
CA ASP A 553 -28.80 0.19 2.37
C ASP A 553 -30.19 0.76 2.05
N PRO A 554 -30.98 1.13 3.07
CA PRO A 554 -32.31 1.70 2.84
C PRO A 554 -32.27 3.13 2.27
N ARG A 555 -31.10 3.74 2.15
CA ARG A 555 -30.92 5.08 1.55
C ARG A 555 -30.96 5.02 0.02
N GLU A 556 -30.71 3.86 -0.55
CA GLU A 556 -30.71 3.64 -1.98
C GLU A 556 -32.03 3.09 -2.52
N ASP A 557 -32.41 3.54 -3.72
CA ASP A 557 -33.60 3.02 -4.43
C ASP A 557 -33.32 1.65 -5.10
N SER A 558 -32.04 1.34 -5.35
CA SER A 558 -31.58 0.09 -5.95
C SER A 558 -30.71 -0.68 -4.95
N GLN A 559 -30.99 -1.93 -4.78
CA GLN A 559 -30.12 -2.84 -4.04
C GLN A 559 -29.14 -3.43 -5.06
N ASP A 560 -27.94 -2.90 -5.15
CA ASP A 560 -26.97 -3.29 -6.17
C ASP A 560 -26.04 -4.43 -5.72
N GLY A 561 -26.09 -4.83 -4.44
CA GLY A 561 -25.34 -5.95 -3.91
C GLY A 561 -23.99 -5.55 -3.26
N PHE A 562 -23.71 -4.25 -3.14
CA PHE A 562 -22.47 -3.75 -2.52
C PHE A 562 -22.69 -3.16 -1.14
N ASP A 563 -23.93 -3.15 -0.69
CA ASP A 563 -24.28 -2.71 0.63
C ASP A 563 -23.65 -3.57 1.73
N VAL A 564 -23.09 -2.93 2.73
CA VAL A 564 -22.76 -3.58 4.00
C VAL A 564 -23.95 -3.50 4.94
N LYS A 565 -24.01 -4.42 5.90
CA LYS A 565 -25.06 -4.45 6.89
C LYS A 565 -25.14 -3.12 7.65
N GLN A 566 -26.29 -2.44 7.55
CA GLN A 566 -26.52 -1.17 8.23
C GLN A 566 -27.00 -1.38 9.65
N CYS A 567 -26.19 -1.00 10.60
CA CYS A 567 -26.48 -1.13 12.03
C CYS A 567 -26.72 0.22 12.71
N ARG A 568 -26.84 1.29 11.92
CA ARG A 568 -27.09 2.65 12.40
C ARG A 568 -28.45 3.14 12.00
N THR A 569 -29.05 3.93 12.87
CA THR A 569 -30.21 4.73 12.50
C THR A 569 -29.76 6.10 12.03
N GLU A 570 -30.17 6.49 10.84
CA GLU A 570 -30.06 7.86 10.37
C GLU A 570 -31.22 8.71 10.90
N THR A 571 -30.93 9.91 11.36
CA THR A 571 -31.92 10.93 11.70
C THR A 571 -31.42 12.27 11.21
N ASP A 572 -32.08 12.82 10.19
CA ASP A 572 -31.76 14.13 9.59
C ASP A 572 -30.29 14.25 9.12
N GLY A 573 -29.73 13.23 8.45
CA GLY A 573 -28.36 13.20 7.98
C GLY A 573 -27.32 12.99 9.09
N THR A 574 -27.77 12.63 10.30
CA THR A 574 -26.90 12.30 11.41
C THR A 574 -27.06 10.82 11.75
N PHE A 575 -25.96 10.09 11.69
CA PHE A 575 -25.94 8.68 12.06
C PHE A 575 -25.85 8.49 13.58
N GLY A 576 -26.71 7.64 14.11
CA GLY A 576 -26.61 7.14 15.46
C GLY A 576 -25.40 6.21 15.63
N PRO A 577 -25.14 5.74 16.86
CA PRO A 577 -24.11 4.73 17.12
C PRO A 577 -24.40 3.47 16.32
N ASP A 578 -23.36 2.74 16.00
CA ASP A 578 -23.47 1.40 15.44
C ASP A 578 -24.14 0.49 16.45
N THR A 579 -25.11 -0.27 16.00
CA THR A 579 -25.92 -1.17 16.83
C THR A 579 -25.85 -2.61 16.33
N CYS A 580 -24.92 -2.92 15.43
CA CYS A 580 -24.61 -4.31 15.14
C CYS A 580 -24.18 -4.99 16.42
N ALA A 581 -24.79 -6.10 16.72
CA ALA A 581 -24.48 -6.88 17.90
C ALA A 581 -23.27 -7.75 17.64
N ASN A 582 -22.67 -7.87 16.58
CA ASN A 582 -21.55 -8.73 16.22
C ASN A 582 -21.05 -8.35 14.86
N ALA A 583 -20.05 -9.01 14.37
CA ALA A 583 -19.46 -8.83 13.08
C ALA A 583 -20.15 -7.69 12.35
N GLY A 584 -19.68 -6.53 12.51
CA GLY A 584 -20.51 -5.39 12.35
C GLY A 584 -20.62 -4.87 10.97
N GLY A 585 -20.67 -5.66 9.98
CA GLY A 585 -20.87 -5.19 8.62
C GLY A 585 -19.75 -4.32 8.06
N LEU A 586 -18.87 -3.77 8.88
CA LEU A 586 -17.74 -2.92 8.50
C LEU A 586 -16.38 -3.57 8.76
N ASP A 587 -16.32 -4.86 8.87
CA ASP A 587 -15.09 -5.59 9.20
C ASP A 587 -14.16 -5.71 7.99
N GLN A 588 -13.63 -4.57 7.58
CA GLN A 588 -12.54 -4.50 6.62
C GLN A 588 -11.23 -4.59 7.38
N ASN A 589 -10.49 -5.65 7.16
CA ASN A 589 -9.28 -5.98 7.91
C ASN A 589 -8.01 -5.86 7.07
N ILE A 590 -6.86 -5.90 7.73
CA ILE A 590 -5.58 -6.13 7.09
C ILE A 590 -5.20 -7.58 7.29
N TYR A 591 -5.01 -8.26 6.19
CA TYR A 591 -4.44 -9.60 6.13
C TYR A 591 -3.01 -9.54 5.61
N GLY A 592 -2.22 -10.49 6.00
CA GLY A 592 -0.85 -10.66 5.56
C GLY A 592 -0.52 -12.10 5.26
N ASN A 593 0.57 -12.31 4.54
CA ASN A 593 1.11 -13.64 4.31
C ASN A 593 2.62 -13.55 4.06
N SER A 594 3.32 -14.65 4.15
CA SER A 594 4.76 -14.73 4.00
C SER A 594 5.20 -15.48 2.75
N ILE A 595 6.39 -15.13 2.25
CA ILE A 595 7.08 -15.87 1.20
C ILE A 595 8.50 -16.22 1.64
N LEU A 596 8.98 -17.36 1.18
CA LEU A 596 10.37 -17.77 1.31
C LEU A 596 10.96 -18.06 -0.07
N ILE A 597 12.04 -17.35 -0.42
CA ILE A 597 12.80 -17.49 -1.67
C ILE A 597 14.15 -18.15 -1.33
N THR A 598 14.43 -19.33 -1.92
CA THR A 598 15.62 -20.15 -1.59
C THR A 598 16.52 -20.42 -2.79
#